data_679b3bbbe9df9af1f9ed999b9092537d
#
_entry.id   679b3bbbe9df9af1f9ed999b9092537d
#
_cell.length_a   1.000
_cell.length_b   1.000
_cell.length_c   1.000
_cell.angle_alpha   90.00
_cell.angle_beta   90.00
_cell.angle_gamma   90.00
#
_symmetry.space_group_name_H-M   'P 1'
#
loop_
_entity.id
_entity.type
_entity.pdbx_description
1 polymer ?
#
loop_
_entity_poly.entity_id
_entity_poly.type
_entity_poly.pdbx_seq_one_letter_code
_entity_poly.pdbx_strand_id
1 'polypeptide(L)'
;EEGFAGGKKMIEDGMFKDFKIDEVYALHNWPDTPLGTFGVNNGPMMAAVDEFDITVYGKGGHAAMPHQTIDPIVIASQIINSIQTIVSRSIDPVDKALVSITKINAGSAHNVISNEATFGGTIRTFKKETRSYVEKRINEITEGIAKAHGAEVKIKFDLTNKYPPTYNSKKETIFASQVAKDLVGEDNVQTDIDPCMGGEDFSYLLEEKPGSYLFIGQGDEDHTASLHTTKYDFNDKLLPIGVNFWVDLVKTYFSK
;
A
#
# COMPACT_ATOMS: atom_id res chain seq x y z
N GLU A 1 5.49 7.03 -9.29
CA GLU A 1 4.90 6.30 -8.17
C GLU A 1 5.83 6.31 -6.95
N GLU A 2 7.05 5.84 -7.07
CA GLU A 2 8.00 5.54 -5.99
C GLU A 2 8.28 6.75 -5.06
N GLY A 3 7.45 6.92 -4.03
CA GLY A 3 7.61 7.91 -2.97
C GLY A 3 7.01 9.29 -3.20
N PHE A 4 6.63 9.67 -4.43
CA PHE A 4 6.13 11.03 -4.74
C PHE A 4 4.70 11.06 -5.27
N ALA A 5 4.05 9.92 -5.51
CA ALA A 5 2.69 9.81 -6.03
C ALA A 5 2.46 10.69 -7.28
N GLY A 6 3.16 10.36 -8.38
CA GLY A 6 3.07 11.12 -9.65
C GLY A 6 1.65 11.23 -10.18
N GLY A 7 0.84 10.18 -10.04
CA GLY A 7 -0.58 10.20 -10.38
C GLY A 7 -1.37 11.24 -9.60
N LYS A 8 -1.13 11.36 -8.30
CA LYS A 8 -1.72 12.43 -7.47
C LYS A 8 -1.30 13.81 -7.95
N LYS A 9 0.00 13.96 -8.26
CA LYS A 9 0.53 15.24 -8.75
C LYS A 9 -0.11 15.66 -10.08
N MET A 10 -0.32 14.73 -10.99
CA MET A 10 -1.03 15.01 -12.26
C MET A 10 -2.46 15.53 -12.02
N ILE A 11 -3.18 14.97 -11.05
CA ILE A 11 -4.51 15.42 -10.66
C ILE A 11 -4.45 16.84 -10.08
N GLU A 12 -3.51 17.10 -9.15
CA GLU A 12 -3.31 18.43 -8.55
C GLU A 12 -2.94 19.49 -9.60
N ASP A 13 -2.16 19.12 -10.62
CA ASP A 13 -1.78 20.00 -11.73
C ASP A 13 -2.91 20.26 -12.73
N GLY A 14 -4.08 19.63 -12.56
CA GLY A 14 -5.29 19.95 -13.31
C GLY A 14 -5.71 18.93 -14.36
N MET A 15 -5.18 17.71 -14.36
CA MET A 15 -5.48 16.67 -15.36
C MET A 15 -6.98 16.54 -15.64
N PHE A 16 -7.83 16.40 -14.63
CA PHE A 16 -9.28 16.26 -14.79
C PHE A 16 -10.02 17.57 -15.01
N LYS A 17 -9.34 18.70 -14.84
CA LYS A 17 -9.85 20.04 -15.17
C LYS A 17 -9.67 20.37 -16.64
N ASP A 18 -8.46 20.04 -17.15
CA ASP A 18 -8.03 20.44 -18.50
C ASP A 18 -8.47 19.44 -19.56
N PHE A 19 -8.71 18.18 -19.15
CA PHE A 19 -9.14 17.11 -20.04
C PHE A 19 -10.47 16.52 -19.59
N LYS A 20 -11.38 16.33 -20.55
CA LYS A 20 -12.61 15.59 -20.31
C LYS A 20 -12.32 14.09 -20.32
N ILE A 21 -12.09 13.52 -19.14
CA ILE A 21 -11.80 12.11 -18.94
C ILE A 21 -13.02 11.45 -18.31
N ASP A 22 -13.54 10.40 -18.93
CA ASP A 22 -14.70 9.67 -18.45
C ASP A 22 -14.31 8.40 -17.69
N GLU A 23 -13.28 7.68 -18.14
CA GLU A 23 -12.78 6.44 -17.55
C GLU A 23 -11.24 6.42 -17.57
N VAL A 24 -10.63 5.68 -16.63
CA VAL A 24 -9.17 5.55 -16.53
C VAL A 24 -8.77 4.08 -16.49
N TYR A 25 -7.67 3.73 -17.19
CA TYR A 25 -7.15 2.37 -17.25
C TYR A 25 -5.64 2.35 -17.08
N ALA A 26 -5.13 1.31 -16.41
CA ALA A 26 -3.70 1.06 -16.30
C ALA A 26 -3.36 -0.41 -16.47
N LEU A 27 -2.13 -0.66 -16.92
CA LEU A 27 -1.58 -1.99 -17.15
C LEU A 27 -0.19 -2.04 -16.52
N HIS A 28 0.02 -3.00 -15.62
CA HIS A 28 1.31 -3.21 -14.96
C HIS A 28 1.86 -4.60 -15.29
N ASN A 29 3.12 -4.67 -15.68
CA ASN A 29 3.79 -5.94 -15.92
C ASN A 29 4.00 -6.73 -14.63
N TRP A 30 3.85 -8.06 -14.70
CA TRP A 30 3.96 -8.93 -13.52
C TRP A 30 4.88 -10.11 -13.79
N PRO A 31 6.08 -10.15 -13.18
CA PRO A 31 7.10 -11.19 -13.50
C PRO A 31 6.68 -12.62 -13.16
N ASP A 32 5.93 -12.79 -12.06
CA ASP A 32 5.52 -14.11 -11.57
C ASP A 32 4.34 -14.73 -12.35
N THR A 33 3.94 -14.08 -13.45
CA THR A 33 2.81 -14.49 -14.29
C THR A 33 3.30 -14.77 -15.71
N PRO A 34 2.84 -15.85 -16.36
CA PRO A 34 3.31 -16.21 -17.70
C PRO A 34 3.12 -15.11 -18.73
N LEU A 35 4.07 -14.98 -19.64
CA LEU A 35 4.08 -13.95 -20.68
C LEU A 35 2.76 -13.88 -21.45
N GLY A 36 2.16 -12.69 -21.49
CA GLY A 36 0.95 -12.40 -22.25
C GLY A 36 -0.35 -12.82 -21.59
N THR A 37 -0.32 -13.35 -20.37
CA THR A 37 -1.54 -13.58 -19.59
C THR A 37 -1.97 -12.29 -18.88
N PHE A 38 -3.26 -12.15 -18.58
CA PHE A 38 -3.79 -11.01 -17.83
C PHE A 38 -4.39 -11.45 -16.51
N GLY A 39 -4.20 -10.62 -15.49
CA GLY A 39 -4.81 -10.81 -14.17
C GLY A 39 -5.53 -9.56 -13.72
N VAL A 40 -6.76 -9.69 -13.25
CA VAL A 40 -7.54 -8.58 -12.72
C VAL A 40 -8.51 -9.09 -11.65
N ASN A 41 -8.89 -8.20 -10.73
CA ASN A 41 -9.97 -8.46 -9.79
C ASN A 41 -10.98 -7.32 -9.85
N ASN A 42 -12.27 -7.65 -9.75
CA ASN A 42 -13.34 -6.67 -9.60
C ASN A 42 -13.36 -6.20 -8.13
N GLY A 43 -12.98 -4.96 -7.90
CA GLY A 43 -12.81 -4.43 -6.56
C GLY A 43 -11.33 -4.25 -6.21
N PRO A 44 -10.87 -4.70 -5.02
CA PRO A 44 -9.49 -4.44 -4.58
C PRO A 44 -8.48 -5.17 -5.45
N MET A 45 -7.49 -4.43 -5.98
CA MET A 45 -6.33 -4.96 -6.72
C MET A 45 -5.04 -4.85 -5.91
N MET A 46 -4.78 -3.67 -5.35
CA MET A 46 -3.59 -3.41 -4.54
C MET A 46 -3.97 -2.65 -3.26
N ALA A 47 -3.19 -2.86 -2.21
CA ALA A 47 -3.48 -2.28 -0.91
C ALA A 47 -3.24 -0.77 -0.85
N ALA A 48 -3.95 -0.11 0.05
CA ALA A 48 -3.53 1.19 0.55
C ALA A 48 -2.17 1.08 1.24
N VAL A 49 -1.36 2.11 1.12
CA VAL A 49 -0.07 2.25 1.80
C VAL A 49 -0.14 3.45 2.73
N ASP A 50 0.15 3.21 4.00
CA ASP A 50 0.40 4.26 4.98
C ASP A 50 1.67 3.95 5.74
N GLU A 51 2.38 4.99 6.13
CA GLU A 51 3.54 4.92 7.01
C GLU A 51 3.29 5.74 8.26
N PHE A 52 3.91 5.37 9.36
CA PHE A 52 3.80 6.11 10.60
C PHE A 52 5.10 6.10 11.38
N ASP A 53 5.34 7.18 12.12
CA ASP A 53 6.40 7.34 13.09
C ASP A 53 5.81 7.74 14.45
N ILE A 54 6.30 7.10 15.50
CA ILE A 54 5.94 7.37 16.89
C ILE A 54 7.20 7.69 17.67
N THR A 55 7.18 8.82 18.38
CA THR A 55 8.21 9.18 19.35
C THR A 55 7.58 9.17 20.75
N VAL A 56 8.15 8.39 21.64
CA VAL A 56 7.79 8.34 23.05
C VAL A 56 8.78 9.22 23.82
N TYR A 57 8.32 10.26 24.46
CA TYR A 57 9.09 11.13 25.32
C TYR A 57 8.93 10.69 26.77
N GLY A 58 10.04 10.27 27.36
CA GLY A 58 10.13 9.90 28.76
C GLY A 58 10.95 10.90 29.57
N LYS A 59 11.52 10.41 30.65
CA LYS A 59 12.47 11.15 31.49
C LYS A 59 13.69 10.25 31.72
N GLY A 60 14.79 10.58 31.09
CA GLY A 60 16.05 9.85 31.21
C GLY A 60 16.71 9.99 32.58
N GLY A 61 17.71 9.15 32.81
CA GLY A 61 18.48 9.18 34.05
C GLY A 61 19.42 7.98 34.20
N HIS A 62 19.96 7.81 35.41
CA HIS A 62 20.86 6.69 35.70
C HIS A 62 20.11 5.37 35.73
N ALA A 63 20.54 4.36 34.99
CA ALA A 63 19.85 3.08 34.86
C ALA A 63 19.70 2.32 36.20
N ALA A 64 20.56 2.56 37.18
CA ALA A 64 20.45 2.01 38.52
C ALA A 64 19.43 2.75 39.43
N MET A 65 18.83 3.85 38.93
CA MET A 65 17.83 4.66 39.65
C MET A 65 16.53 4.81 38.83
N PRO A 66 15.90 3.69 38.36
CA PRO A 66 14.75 3.75 37.46
C PRO A 66 13.53 4.45 38.06
N HIS A 67 13.38 4.45 39.40
CA HIS A 67 12.31 5.11 40.13
C HIS A 67 12.31 6.64 39.99
N GLN A 68 13.38 7.25 39.47
CA GLN A 68 13.50 8.69 39.20
C GLN A 68 13.24 9.04 37.74
N THR A 69 12.94 8.04 36.90
CA THR A 69 12.84 8.15 35.45
C THR A 69 11.44 7.77 34.95
N ILE A 70 11.20 8.06 33.68
CA ILE A 70 10.09 7.49 32.88
C ILE A 70 10.76 6.85 31.68
N ASP A 71 10.81 5.52 31.65
CA ASP A 71 11.61 4.77 30.67
C ASP A 71 10.87 4.65 29.32
N PRO A 72 11.30 5.38 28.28
CA PRO A 72 10.62 5.36 26.99
C PRO A 72 10.81 4.04 26.23
N ILE A 73 11.84 3.25 26.52
CA ILE A 73 12.06 1.94 25.89
C ILE A 73 11.02 0.93 26.35
N VAL A 74 10.77 0.89 27.66
CA VAL A 74 9.73 0.01 28.23
C VAL A 74 8.36 0.38 27.69
N ILE A 75 8.05 1.68 27.63
CA ILE A 75 6.76 2.19 27.12
C ILE A 75 6.62 1.87 25.62
N ALA A 76 7.63 2.13 24.81
CA ALA A 76 7.62 1.82 23.38
C ALA A 76 7.40 0.32 23.13
N SER A 77 8.05 -0.56 23.91
CA SER A 77 7.87 -2.00 23.78
C SER A 77 6.43 -2.46 24.04
N GLN A 78 5.75 -1.86 25.04
CA GLN A 78 4.34 -2.14 25.32
C GLN A 78 3.42 -1.63 24.20
N ILE A 79 3.68 -0.43 23.68
CA ILE A 79 2.93 0.13 22.56
C ILE A 79 3.07 -0.76 21.32
N ILE A 80 4.29 -1.17 20.95
CA ILE A 80 4.58 -2.03 19.81
C ILE A 80 3.79 -3.35 19.92
N ASN A 81 3.86 -4.02 21.09
CA ASN A 81 3.12 -5.27 21.31
C ASN A 81 1.60 -5.06 21.23
N SER A 82 1.10 -3.97 21.80
CA SER A 82 -0.34 -3.68 21.83
C SER A 82 -0.88 -3.33 20.45
N ILE A 83 -0.13 -2.62 19.62
CA ILE A 83 -0.50 -2.32 18.22
C ILE A 83 -0.74 -3.60 17.42
N GLN A 84 0.00 -4.70 17.68
CA GLN A 84 -0.22 -5.98 16.99
C GLN A 84 -1.62 -6.57 17.25
N THR A 85 -2.27 -6.18 18.35
CA THR A 85 -3.64 -6.62 18.65
C THR A 85 -4.69 -5.98 17.73
N ILE A 86 -4.37 -4.90 17.04
CA ILE A 86 -5.30 -4.27 16.09
C ILE A 86 -5.71 -5.27 15.02
N VAL A 87 -4.74 -5.86 14.33
CA VAL A 87 -5.01 -6.85 13.28
C VAL A 87 -5.55 -8.15 13.85
N SER A 88 -4.96 -8.64 14.94
CA SER A 88 -5.30 -9.96 15.46
C SER A 88 -6.58 -10.02 16.31
N ARG A 89 -7.09 -8.89 16.83
CA ARG A 89 -8.23 -8.86 17.78
C ARG A 89 -9.31 -7.83 17.45
N SER A 90 -9.04 -6.85 16.58
CA SER A 90 -9.96 -5.71 16.38
C SER A 90 -10.48 -5.59 14.95
N ILE A 91 -9.83 -6.21 13.98
CA ILE A 91 -10.25 -6.25 12.57
C ILE A 91 -11.00 -7.56 12.32
N ASP A 92 -12.03 -7.50 11.49
CA ASP A 92 -12.75 -8.70 11.06
C ASP A 92 -11.74 -9.69 10.42
N PRO A 93 -11.70 -10.96 10.84
CA PRO A 93 -10.76 -11.96 10.29
C PRO A 93 -10.84 -12.14 8.77
N VAL A 94 -11.94 -11.78 8.12
CA VAL A 94 -12.08 -11.82 6.65
C VAL A 94 -11.59 -10.54 5.97
N ASP A 95 -11.33 -9.47 6.73
CA ASP A 95 -10.71 -8.25 6.20
C ASP A 95 -9.19 -8.39 6.18
N LYS A 96 -8.61 -8.15 5.02
CA LYS A 96 -7.15 -8.19 4.86
C LYS A 96 -6.55 -6.84 5.32
N ALA A 97 -5.72 -6.89 6.37
CA ALA A 97 -4.95 -5.74 6.85
C ALA A 97 -3.64 -6.21 7.46
N LEU A 98 -2.62 -5.38 7.43
CA LEU A 98 -1.39 -5.58 8.18
C LEU A 98 -0.90 -4.28 8.83
N VAL A 99 -0.23 -4.42 9.96
CA VAL A 99 0.54 -3.37 10.62
C VAL A 99 1.89 -3.97 10.98
N SER A 100 2.96 -3.46 10.37
CA SER A 100 4.33 -3.92 10.61
C SER A 100 5.17 -2.81 11.21
N ILE A 101 5.85 -3.09 12.33
CA ILE A 101 6.87 -2.20 12.86
C ILE A 101 8.19 -2.56 12.16
N THR A 102 8.78 -1.61 11.47
CA THR A 102 9.94 -1.85 10.60
C THR A 102 11.20 -1.13 11.04
N LYS A 103 11.09 -0.18 11.96
CA LYS A 103 12.22 0.54 12.53
C LYS A 103 12.00 0.85 14.01
N ILE A 104 13.09 0.82 14.79
CA ILE A 104 13.13 1.25 16.18
C ILE A 104 14.52 1.85 16.47
N ASN A 105 14.55 2.95 17.21
CA ASN A 105 15.78 3.59 17.64
C ASN A 105 15.60 4.13 19.07
N ALA A 106 16.45 3.68 20.01
CA ALA A 106 16.42 4.10 21.39
C ALA A 106 17.73 3.78 22.13
N GLY A 107 18.12 4.65 23.07
CA GLY A 107 19.28 4.45 23.92
C GLY A 107 20.62 4.68 23.24
N SER A 108 21.67 4.89 24.05
CA SER A 108 23.05 5.12 23.58
C SER A 108 24.12 4.49 24.48
N ALA A 109 23.77 4.13 25.74
CA ALA A 109 24.71 3.58 26.71
C ALA A 109 24.00 2.65 27.69
N HIS A 110 24.72 1.63 28.18
CA HIS A 110 24.18 0.60 29.08
C HIS A 110 23.74 1.12 30.45
N ASN A 111 24.31 2.21 30.92
CA ASN A 111 24.07 2.79 32.24
C ASN A 111 23.14 4.02 32.22
N VAL A 112 22.51 4.32 31.08
CA VAL A 112 21.67 5.52 30.88
C VAL A 112 20.31 5.13 30.33
N ILE A 113 19.23 5.51 31.01
CA ILE A 113 17.88 5.52 30.45
C ILE A 113 17.74 6.77 29.57
N SER A 114 17.35 6.61 28.32
CA SER A 114 17.22 7.70 27.35
C SER A 114 16.03 8.62 27.65
N ASN A 115 16.02 9.82 27.08
CA ASN A 115 14.87 10.72 27.16
C ASN A 115 13.77 10.38 26.19
N GLU A 116 14.08 9.64 25.11
CA GLU A 116 13.12 9.29 24.06
C GLU A 116 13.42 7.92 23.44
N ALA A 117 12.38 7.34 22.86
CA ALA A 117 12.46 6.21 21.97
C ALA A 117 11.58 6.46 20.74
N THR A 118 12.09 6.14 19.56
CA THR A 118 11.36 6.28 18.30
C THR A 118 11.17 4.93 17.63
N PHE A 119 9.99 4.71 17.06
CA PHE A 119 9.74 3.55 16.22
C PHE A 119 8.75 3.93 15.13
N GLY A 120 8.67 3.13 14.09
CA GLY A 120 7.77 3.37 12.99
C GLY A 120 7.53 2.13 12.16
N GLY A 121 6.60 2.25 11.24
CA GLY A 121 6.20 1.12 10.44
C GLY A 121 5.25 1.48 9.32
N THR A 122 4.63 0.45 8.78
CA THR A 122 3.73 0.55 7.64
C THR A 122 2.40 -0.14 7.91
N ILE A 123 1.36 0.38 7.28
CA ILE A 123 0.00 -0.16 7.29
C ILE A 123 -0.39 -0.50 5.86
N ARG A 124 -1.08 -1.64 5.66
CA ARG A 124 -1.71 -2.00 4.40
C ARG A 124 -3.16 -2.41 4.66
N THR A 125 -4.06 -1.89 3.84
CA THR A 125 -5.51 -2.20 3.93
C THR A 125 -6.14 -2.13 2.54
N PHE A 126 -7.30 -2.77 2.37
CA PHE A 126 -8.05 -2.72 1.10
C PHE A 126 -9.34 -1.91 1.19
N LYS A 127 -9.75 -1.50 2.39
CA LYS A 127 -10.98 -0.72 2.62
C LYS A 127 -10.66 0.60 3.32
N LYS A 128 -11.33 1.68 2.92
CA LYS A 128 -11.18 3.01 3.54
C LYS A 128 -11.56 2.99 5.03
N GLU A 129 -12.62 2.25 5.37
CA GLU A 129 -13.11 2.12 6.75
C GLU A 129 -12.07 1.43 7.63
N THR A 130 -11.50 0.31 7.16
CA THR A 130 -10.45 -0.44 7.87
C THR A 130 -9.19 0.40 8.03
N ARG A 131 -8.80 1.17 6.99
CA ARG A 131 -7.67 2.11 7.03
C ARG A 131 -7.84 3.15 8.14
N SER A 132 -8.98 3.85 8.14
CA SER A 132 -9.30 4.87 9.15
C SER A 132 -9.39 4.28 10.56
N TYR A 133 -9.92 3.07 10.69
CA TYR A 133 -10.00 2.36 11.96
C TYR A 133 -8.61 2.01 12.50
N VAL A 134 -7.71 1.47 11.69
CA VAL A 134 -6.33 1.15 12.09
C VAL A 134 -5.59 2.40 12.57
N GLU A 135 -5.66 3.50 11.82
CA GLU A 135 -5.05 4.78 12.20
C GLU A 135 -5.58 5.27 13.56
N LYS A 136 -6.90 5.27 13.73
CA LYS A 136 -7.54 5.63 15.00
C LYS A 136 -7.04 4.74 16.15
N ARG A 137 -6.96 3.42 15.95
CA ARG A 137 -6.54 2.49 17.01
C ARG A 137 -5.07 2.65 17.39
N ILE A 138 -4.19 2.92 16.43
CA ILE A 138 -2.79 3.23 16.71
C ILE A 138 -2.69 4.45 17.63
N ASN A 139 -3.43 5.53 17.34
CA ASN A 139 -3.46 6.72 18.18
C ASN A 139 -3.95 6.39 19.60
N GLU A 140 -5.13 5.77 19.72
CA GLU A 140 -5.75 5.45 21.03
C GLU A 140 -4.86 4.55 21.91
N ILE A 141 -4.25 3.51 21.33
CA ILE A 141 -3.36 2.59 22.05
C ILE A 141 -2.10 3.34 22.51
N THR A 142 -1.50 4.11 21.61
CA THR A 142 -0.25 4.83 21.87
C THR A 142 -0.45 5.87 22.97
N GLU A 143 -1.46 6.70 22.84
CA GLU A 143 -1.78 7.74 23.84
C GLU A 143 -2.20 7.13 25.19
N GLY A 144 -3.00 6.06 25.15
CA GLY A 144 -3.46 5.37 26.37
C GLY A 144 -2.32 4.78 27.19
N ILE A 145 -1.38 4.08 26.54
CA ILE A 145 -0.23 3.48 27.22
C ILE A 145 0.74 4.56 27.71
N ALA A 146 1.06 5.55 26.89
CA ALA A 146 1.93 6.66 27.29
C ALA A 146 1.38 7.39 28.51
N LYS A 147 0.09 7.71 28.52
CA LYS A 147 -0.60 8.36 29.63
C LYS A 147 -0.55 7.52 30.92
N ALA A 148 -0.73 6.20 30.81
CA ALA A 148 -0.67 5.29 31.96
C ALA A 148 0.72 5.29 32.64
N HIS A 149 1.78 5.59 31.89
CA HIS A 149 3.17 5.67 32.39
C HIS A 149 3.64 7.10 32.66
N GLY A 150 2.81 8.12 32.44
CA GLY A 150 3.19 9.52 32.60
C GLY A 150 4.15 10.05 31.54
N ALA A 151 4.19 9.40 30.37
CA ALA A 151 4.99 9.80 29.21
C ALA A 151 4.14 10.64 28.22
N GLU A 152 4.84 11.39 27.36
CA GLU A 152 4.24 12.07 26.22
C GLU A 152 4.57 11.33 24.92
N VAL A 153 3.72 11.44 23.90
CA VAL A 153 3.94 10.85 22.59
C VAL A 153 3.69 11.85 21.48
N LYS A 154 4.43 11.68 20.40
CA LYS A 154 4.19 12.34 19.12
C LYS A 154 3.99 11.29 18.05
N ILE A 155 2.85 11.33 17.40
CA ILE A 155 2.49 10.39 16.33
C ILE A 155 2.45 11.17 15.02
N LYS A 156 3.07 10.62 13.98
CA LYS A 156 3.03 11.15 12.63
C LYS A 156 2.62 10.04 11.69
N PHE A 157 1.65 10.30 10.83
CA PHE A 157 1.38 9.50 9.65
C PHE A 157 2.00 10.21 8.46
N ASP A 158 2.92 9.54 7.77
CA ASP A 158 3.61 10.13 6.61
C ASP A 158 2.58 10.35 5.49
N LEU A 159 2.57 11.57 4.96
CA LEU A 159 1.67 11.97 3.88
C LEU A 159 2.31 11.79 2.49
N THR A 160 3.62 11.58 2.42
CA THR A 160 4.35 11.48 1.14
C THR A 160 4.19 10.10 0.51
N ASN A 161 4.16 9.05 1.33
CA ASN A 161 3.98 7.65 0.91
C ASN A 161 2.57 7.13 1.26
N LYS A 162 1.54 7.92 1.02
CA LYS A 162 0.16 7.58 1.35
C LYS A 162 -0.63 7.32 0.07
N TYR A 163 -0.88 6.05 -0.25
CA TYR A 163 -1.70 5.66 -1.39
C TYR A 163 -3.05 5.12 -0.93
N PRO A 164 -4.18 5.52 -1.54
CA PRO A 164 -5.45 4.82 -1.33
C PRO A 164 -5.38 3.39 -1.90
N PRO A 165 -6.33 2.52 -1.57
CA PRO A 165 -6.38 1.20 -2.20
C PRO A 165 -6.68 1.34 -3.68
N THR A 166 -5.95 0.59 -4.53
CA THR A 166 -6.28 0.47 -5.94
C THR A 166 -7.53 -0.39 -6.06
N TYR A 167 -8.65 0.25 -6.34
CA TYR A 167 -9.96 -0.37 -6.33
C TYR A 167 -10.64 -0.24 -7.69
N ASN A 168 -10.78 -1.35 -8.38
CA ASN A 168 -11.34 -1.44 -9.72
C ASN A 168 -12.85 -1.28 -9.72
N SER A 169 -13.37 -0.53 -10.67
CA SER A 169 -14.79 -0.37 -10.94
C SER A 169 -15.32 -1.56 -11.74
N LYS A 170 -16.45 -2.14 -11.33
CA LYS A 170 -16.99 -3.39 -11.90
C LYS A 170 -17.21 -3.36 -13.40
N LYS A 171 -17.85 -2.30 -13.90
CA LYS A 171 -18.21 -2.15 -15.33
C LYS A 171 -16.95 -2.06 -16.20
N GLU A 172 -16.00 -1.25 -15.79
CA GLU A 172 -14.75 -0.99 -16.48
C GLU A 172 -13.83 -2.23 -16.45
N THR A 173 -13.84 -2.97 -15.33
CA THR A 173 -13.13 -4.25 -15.20
C THR A 173 -13.68 -5.32 -16.15
N ILE A 174 -15.00 -5.47 -16.22
CA ILE A 174 -15.63 -6.41 -17.16
C ILE A 174 -15.28 -6.03 -18.60
N PHE A 175 -15.33 -4.75 -18.92
CA PHE A 175 -15.00 -4.24 -20.24
C PHE A 175 -13.55 -4.52 -20.62
N ALA A 176 -12.59 -4.13 -19.77
CA ALA A 176 -11.17 -4.34 -20.03
C ALA A 176 -10.78 -5.83 -20.09
N SER A 177 -11.40 -6.65 -19.23
CA SER A 177 -11.22 -8.11 -19.24
C SER A 177 -11.70 -8.74 -20.53
N GLN A 178 -12.82 -8.27 -21.10
CA GLN A 178 -13.32 -8.78 -22.38
C GLN A 178 -12.36 -8.42 -23.51
N VAL A 179 -11.83 -7.19 -23.55
CA VAL A 179 -10.82 -6.79 -24.53
C VAL A 179 -9.56 -7.67 -24.43
N ALA A 180 -9.11 -7.96 -23.20
CA ALA A 180 -7.98 -8.85 -22.99
C ALA A 180 -8.27 -10.29 -23.49
N LYS A 181 -9.47 -10.83 -23.19
CA LYS A 181 -9.91 -12.16 -23.66
C LYS A 181 -9.98 -12.25 -25.18
N ASP A 182 -10.47 -11.21 -25.83
CA ASP A 182 -10.55 -11.16 -27.30
C ASP A 182 -9.15 -11.11 -27.92
N LEU A 183 -8.17 -10.51 -27.23
CA LEU A 183 -6.77 -10.40 -27.71
C LEU A 183 -5.96 -11.70 -27.51
N VAL A 184 -5.99 -12.29 -26.30
CA VAL A 184 -5.10 -13.39 -25.92
C VAL A 184 -5.81 -14.74 -25.69
N GLY A 185 -7.12 -14.77 -25.80
CA GLY A 185 -7.96 -15.95 -25.49
C GLY A 185 -8.41 -16.00 -24.05
N GLU A 186 -9.56 -16.64 -23.83
CA GLU A 186 -10.25 -16.65 -22.52
C GLU A 186 -9.41 -17.30 -21.41
N ASP A 187 -8.71 -18.38 -21.73
CA ASP A 187 -7.89 -19.16 -20.79
C ASP A 187 -6.65 -18.38 -20.28
N ASN A 188 -6.28 -17.30 -20.95
CA ASN A 188 -5.16 -16.44 -20.59
C ASN A 188 -5.57 -15.19 -19.80
N VAL A 189 -6.83 -15.10 -19.34
CA VAL A 189 -7.33 -13.97 -18.55
C VAL A 189 -8.00 -14.45 -17.28
N GLN A 190 -7.38 -14.18 -16.14
CA GLN A 190 -7.92 -14.45 -14.81
C GLN A 190 -8.64 -13.21 -14.27
N THR A 191 -9.91 -13.33 -13.90
CA THR A 191 -10.78 -12.20 -13.48
C THR A 191 -11.10 -12.19 -11.99
N ASP A 192 -10.42 -13.01 -11.21
CA ASP A 192 -10.63 -13.22 -9.76
C ASP A 192 -9.31 -13.47 -9.01
N ILE A 193 -8.24 -12.79 -9.45
CA ILE A 193 -6.94 -12.93 -8.78
C ILE A 193 -6.99 -12.38 -7.36
N ASP A 194 -6.17 -12.96 -6.49
CA ASP A 194 -5.98 -12.40 -5.14
C ASP A 194 -5.34 -11.00 -5.23
N PRO A 195 -5.87 -10.01 -4.49
CA PRO A 195 -5.25 -8.69 -4.43
C PRO A 195 -3.90 -8.76 -3.70
N CYS A 196 -2.93 -7.96 -4.14
CA CYS A 196 -1.60 -7.90 -3.54
C CYS A 196 -1.45 -6.78 -2.52
N MET A 197 -0.44 -6.90 -1.63
CA MET A 197 -0.15 -5.90 -0.60
C MET A 197 0.75 -4.75 -1.09
N GLY A 198 1.12 -4.73 -2.37
CA GLY A 198 1.78 -3.58 -3.01
C GLY A 198 0.86 -2.35 -3.02
N GLY A 199 1.46 -1.18 -3.17
CA GLY A 199 0.73 0.08 -3.37
C GLY A 199 0.90 0.59 -4.79
N GLU A 200 0.02 1.50 -5.22
CA GLU A 200 0.00 2.02 -6.58
C GLU A 200 -0.63 3.42 -6.59
N ASP A 201 0.02 4.39 -7.22
CA ASP A 201 -0.48 5.76 -7.24
C ASP A 201 -1.59 6.01 -8.28
N PHE A 202 -1.78 5.10 -9.23
CA PHE A 202 -2.97 5.07 -10.09
C PHE A 202 -4.27 4.99 -9.28
N SER A 203 -4.18 4.51 -8.05
CA SER A 203 -5.30 4.51 -7.09
C SER A 203 -5.93 5.88 -6.90
N TYR A 204 -5.17 6.97 -6.99
CA TYR A 204 -5.71 8.33 -6.93
C TYR A 204 -6.59 8.66 -8.15
N LEU A 205 -6.22 8.16 -9.33
CA LEU A 205 -7.03 8.35 -10.54
C LEU A 205 -8.36 7.58 -10.41
N LEU A 206 -8.32 6.38 -9.81
CA LEU A 206 -9.52 5.58 -9.55
C LEU A 206 -10.44 6.17 -8.47
N GLU A 207 -9.92 7.04 -7.59
CA GLU A 207 -10.77 7.82 -6.66
C GLU A 207 -11.56 8.92 -7.39
N GLU A 208 -11.04 9.45 -8.49
CA GLU A 208 -11.66 10.54 -9.27
C GLU A 208 -12.55 10.02 -10.40
N LYS A 209 -12.21 8.89 -11.01
CA LYS A 209 -12.90 8.34 -12.18
C LYS A 209 -13.05 6.82 -12.08
N PRO A 210 -14.16 6.27 -12.62
CA PRO A 210 -14.27 4.84 -12.77
C PRO A 210 -13.17 4.31 -13.70
N GLY A 211 -12.68 3.11 -13.42
CA GLY A 211 -11.61 2.54 -14.21
C GLY A 211 -11.20 1.15 -13.77
N SER A 212 -10.15 0.65 -14.38
CA SER A 212 -9.59 -0.65 -14.06
C SER A 212 -8.08 -0.68 -14.20
N TYR A 213 -7.43 -1.28 -13.22
CA TYR A 213 -6.02 -1.60 -13.18
C TYR A 213 -5.85 -3.09 -13.40
N LEU A 214 -5.03 -3.49 -14.37
CA LEU A 214 -4.79 -4.87 -14.71
C LEU A 214 -3.31 -5.21 -14.58
N PHE A 215 -3.00 -6.45 -14.22
CA PHE A 215 -1.68 -7.02 -14.39
C PHE A 215 -1.57 -7.70 -15.76
N ILE A 216 -0.38 -7.64 -16.35
CA ILE A 216 -0.02 -8.40 -17.54
C ILE A 216 1.27 -9.18 -17.28
N GLY A 217 1.24 -10.49 -17.50
CA GLY A 217 2.36 -11.37 -17.26
C GLY A 217 3.52 -11.13 -18.22
N GLN A 218 4.73 -11.07 -17.67
CA GLN A 218 5.98 -10.99 -18.44
C GLN A 218 6.90 -12.20 -18.25
N GLY A 219 6.54 -13.13 -17.34
CA GLY A 219 7.39 -14.23 -16.94
C GLY A 219 7.62 -15.26 -18.07
N ASP A 220 8.86 -15.62 -18.30
CA ASP A 220 9.30 -16.78 -19.10
C ASP A 220 10.57 -17.39 -18.45
N GLU A 221 11.24 -18.35 -19.12
CA GLU A 221 12.41 -19.04 -18.58
C GLU A 221 13.58 -18.08 -18.25
N ASP A 222 13.70 -16.97 -18.98
CA ASP A 222 14.77 -15.97 -18.82
C ASP A 222 14.39 -14.82 -17.87
N HIS A 223 13.09 -14.51 -17.74
CA HIS A 223 12.57 -13.36 -16.99
C HIS A 223 11.84 -13.81 -15.72
N THR A 224 12.60 -14.38 -14.77
CA THR A 224 12.09 -14.94 -13.51
C THR A 224 12.32 -14.05 -12.28
N ALA A 225 13.07 -12.94 -12.43
CA ALA A 225 13.38 -12.06 -11.31
C ALA A 225 12.18 -11.19 -10.95
N SER A 226 11.85 -11.13 -9.65
CA SER A 226 10.77 -10.29 -9.13
C SER A 226 11.07 -8.80 -9.28
N LEU A 227 10.00 -7.99 -9.28
CA LEU A 227 10.08 -6.52 -9.23
C LEU A 227 10.98 -6.04 -8.07
N HIS A 228 11.57 -4.86 -8.20
CA HIS A 228 12.44 -4.22 -7.19
C HIS A 228 13.70 -5.03 -6.81
N THR A 229 14.16 -5.92 -7.67
CA THR A 229 15.43 -6.63 -7.49
C THR A 229 16.48 -6.15 -8.48
N THR A 230 17.76 -6.26 -8.13
CA THR A 230 18.88 -5.86 -9.01
C THR A 230 19.04 -6.77 -10.24
N LYS A 231 18.30 -7.88 -10.29
CA LYS A 231 18.30 -8.83 -11.39
C LYS A 231 17.06 -8.72 -12.28
N TYR A 232 16.15 -7.80 -11.93
CA TYR A 232 14.95 -7.58 -12.72
C TYR A 232 15.32 -7.15 -14.14
N ASP A 233 14.68 -7.80 -15.10
CA ASP A 233 14.79 -7.50 -16.54
C ASP A 233 13.40 -7.52 -17.16
N PHE A 234 13.07 -6.48 -17.92
CA PHE A 234 11.77 -6.37 -18.59
C PHE A 234 11.75 -7.25 -19.84
N ASN A 235 10.70 -8.04 -20.00
CA ASN A 235 10.53 -8.87 -21.17
C ASN A 235 9.97 -8.09 -22.35
N ASP A 236 10.83 -7.72 -23.32
CA ASP A 236 10.44 -6.94 -24.50
C ASP A 236 9.37 -7.61 -25.39
N LYS A 237 9.22 -8.95 -25.30
CA LYS A 237 8.13 -9.67 -25.97
C LYS A 237 6.74 -9.25 -25.49
N LEU A 238 6.66 -8.61 -24.32
CA LEU A 238 5.42 -8.07 -23.77
C LEU A 238 4.93 -6.81 -24.50
N LEU A 239 5.85 -6.01 -25.05
CA LEU A 239 5.52 -4.72 -25.67
C LEU A 239 4.42 -4.81 -26.74
N PRO A 240 4.50 -5.71 -27.74
CA PRO A 240 3.45 -5.80 -28.76
C PRO A 240 2.10 -6.23 -28.18
N ILE A 241 2.07 -7.04 -27.13
CA ILE A 241 0.82 -7.48 -26.49
C ILE A 241 0.17 -6.28 -25.76
N GLY A 242 0.95 -5.54 -24.98
CA GLY A 242 0.47 -4.33 -24.29
C GLY A 242 0.00 -3.25 -25.26
N VAL A 243 0.72 -3.01 -26.36
CA VAL A 243 0.31 -2.05 -27.40
C VAL A 243 -1.01 -2.47 -28.04
N ASN A 244 -1.16 -3.74 -28.44
CA ASN A 244 -2.40 -4.23 -29.03
C ASN A 244 -3.58 -4.13 -28.05
N PHE A 245 -3.36 -4.45 -26.77
CA PHE A 245 -4.41 -4.27 -25.75
C PHE A 245 -4.93 -2.82 -25.71
N TRP A 246 -4.03 -1.83 -25.68
CA TRP A 246 -4.44 -0.42 -25.68
C TRP A 246 -5.17 0.00 -26.95
N VAL A 247 -4.69 -0.44 -28.11
CA VAL A 247 -5.33 -0.17 -29.39
C VAL A 247 -6.73 -0.76 -29.45
N ASP A 248 -6.90 -2.01 -29.01
CA ASP A 248 -8.17 -2.70 -29.05
C ASP A 248 -9.14 -2.17 -27.99
N LEU A 249 -8.64 -1.76 -26.81
CA LEU A 249 -9.45 -1.13 -25.78
C LEU A 249 -10.07 0.18 -26.30
N VAL A 250 -9.26 1.03 -26.94
CA VAL A 250 -9.74 2.31 -27.52
C VAL A 250 -10.73 2.04 -28.65
N LYS A 251 -10.41 1.16 -29.60
CA LYS A 251 -11.31 0.82 -30.72
C LYS A 251 -12.65 0.29 -30.23
N THR A 252 -12.63 -0.65 -29.29
CA THR A 252 -13.84 -1.26 -28.75
C THR A 252 -14.68 -0.27 -27.96
N TYR A 253 -14.04 0.66 -27.24
CA TYR A 253 -14.73 1.72 -26.49
C TYR A 253 -15.53 2.65 -27.40
N PHE A 254 -14.95 3.08 -28.53
CA PHE A 254 -15.61 4.00 -29.47
C PHE A 254 -16.45 3.32 -30.54
N SER A 255 -16.52 2.00 -30.56
CA SER A 255 -17.39 1.24 -31.48
C SER A 255 -18.78 0.90 -30.91
N LYS A 256 -19.06 1.36 -29.68
CA LYS A 256 -20.34 1.13 -28.98
C LYS A 256 -21.40 2.14 -29.33
#